data_8cd4c917333c4a31d5fd6d4ddf8b34bc
#
_entry.id   8cd4c917333c4a31d5fd6d4ddf8b34bc
#
_cell.length_a   1.000
_cell.length_b   1.000
_cell.length_c   1.000
_cell.angle_alpha   90.00
_cell.angle_beta   90.00
_cell.angle_gamma   90.00
#
_symmetry.space_group_name_H-M   'P 1'
#
loop_
_entity.id
_entity.type
_entity.pdbx_description
1 polymer ?
#
loop_
_entity_poly.entity_id
_entity_poly.type
_entity_poly.pdbx_seq_one_letter_code
_entity_poly.pdbx_strand_id
1 'polypeptide(L)'
;MSELPKRLYHVVIVKKPQLMLRLSRISVILDGKDIYPLESGHKVLIDIDHNNPVLVVTDGYHISKPLELVYHHLNTYYFRVECGMDDGQLISGLSISLLFFLTGLLTHWVIFPLLSMGPIFYILFLYYIRRKDFLSLRAT
;
A
#
# COMPACT_ATOMS: atom_id res chain seq x y z
N MET A 1 -4.70 6.32 -45.08
CA MET A 1 -4.27 6.88 -43.80
C MET A 1 -3.57 5.78 -43.04
N SER A 2 -2.25 5.83 -42.99
CA SER A 2 -1.50 4.90 -42.13
C SER A 2 -1.70 5.33 -40.69
N GLU A 3 -2.48 4.57 -39.95
CA GLU A 3 -2.48 4.71 -38.50
C GLU A 3 -1.06 4.45 -38.00
N LEU A 4 -0.42 5.47 -37.47
CA LEU A 4 0.84 5.33 -36.76
C LEU A 4 0.62 4.25 -35.68
N PRO A 5 1.50 3.24 -35.57
CA PRO A 5 1.36 2.20 -34.57
C PRO A 5 1.24 2.89 -33.20
N LYS A 6 0.10 2.72 -32.56
CA LYS A 6 -0.10 3.14 -31.16
C LYS A 6 1.06 2.57 -30.36
N ARG A 7 1.92 3.43 -29.84
CA ARG A 7 3.05 3.02 -29.01
C ARG A 7 2.49 2.51 -27.68
N LEU A 8 2.25 1.22 -27.62
CA LEU A 8 1.93 0.52 -26.40
C LEU A 8 3.16 0.47 -25.52
N TYR A 9 3.01 0.87 -24.29
CA TYR A 9 4.01 0.60 -23.26
C TYR A 9 3.38 -0.20 -22.11
N HIS A 10 4.21 -0.92 -21.39
CA HIS A 10 3.78 -1.85 -20.36
C HIS A 10 4.10 -1.29 -18.99
N VAL A 11 3.17 -1.42 -18.07
CA VAL A 11 3.37 -1.11 -16.65
C VAL A 11 3.26 -2.40 -15.86
N VAL A 12 4.32 -2.73 -15.15
CA VAL A 12 4.38 -3.89 -14.28
C VAL A 12 4.26 -3.43 -12.84
N ILE A 13 3.26 -3.92 -12.15
CA ILE A 13 3.00 -3.58 -10.75
C ILE A 13 3.15 -4.81 -9.88
N VAL A 14 3.97 -4.68 -8.84
CA VAL A 14 4.27 -5.75 -7.88
C VAL A 14 3.86 -5.30 -6.49
N LYS A 15 3.33 -6.21 -5.70
CA LYS A 15 3.00 -6.00 -4.30
C LYS A 15 4.20 -6.35 -3.42
N LYS A 16 4.64 -5.40 -2.59
CA LYS A 16 5.70 -5.66 -1.61
C LYS A 16 5.24 -6.73 -0.60
N PRO A 17 6.11 -7.66 -0.20
CA PRO A 17 5.75 -8.69 0.78
C PRO A 17 5.67 -8.11 2.20
N GLN A 18 4.68 -7.30 2.46
CA GLN A 18 4.35 -6.74 3.78
C GLN A 18 3.10 -7.41 4.34
N LEU A 19 3.08 -7.61 5.66
CA LEU A 19 1.99 -8.31 6.35
C LEU A 19 0.63 -7.66 6.08
N MET A 20 0.53 -6.34 6.21
CA MET A 20 -0.71 -5.60 5.98
C MET A 20 -1.21 -5.73 4.53
N LEU A 21 -0.30 -5.69 3.56
CA LEU A 21 -0.65 -5.88 2.15
C LEU A 21 -1.08 -7.32 1.84
N ARG A 22 -0.53 -8.30 2.52
CA ARG A 22 -0.93 -9.71 2.34
C ARG A 22 -2.34 -9.98 2.84
N LEU A 23 -2.77 -9.30 3.90
CA LEU A 23 -4.10 -9.41 4.47
C LEU A 23 -5.16 -8.62 3.69
N SER A 24 -4.74 -7.65 2.90
CA SER A 24 -5.65 -6.76 2.16
C SER A 24 -5.79 -7.18 0.70
N ARG A 25 -6.99 -7.05 0.18
CA ARG A 25 -7.26 -7.21 -1.26
C ARG A 25 -6.95 -5.90 -1.97
N ILE A 26 -5.78 -5.85 -2.58
CA ILE A 26 -5.30 -4.66 -3.28
C ILE A 26 -5.74 -4.72 -4.75
N SER A 27 -6.21 -3.59 -5.26
CA SER A 27 -6.53 -3.40 -6.67
C SER A 27 -5.89 -2.12 -7.18
N VAL A 28 -5.50 -2.15 -8.44
CA VAL A 28 -4.99 -0.97 -9.16
C VAL A 28 -6.09 -0.46 -10.08
N ILE A 29 -6.36 0.83 -10.02
CA ILE A 29 -7.36 1.49 -10.86
C ILE A 29 -6.61 2.35 -11.88
N LEU A 30 -6.88 2.10 -13.15
CA LEU A 30 -6.36 2.87 -14.27
C LEU A 30 -7.41 3.87 -14.75
N ASP A 31 -7.07 5.16 -14.75
CA ASP A 31 -7.93 6.27 -15.20
C ASP A 31 -9.34 6.29 -14.57
N GLY A 32 -9.49 5.71 -13.38
CA GLY A 32 -10.77 5.63 -12.69
C GLY A 32 -11.81 4.68 -13.31
N LYS A 33 -11.41 3.87 -14.30
CA LYS A 33 -12.31 2.97 -15.04
C LYS A 33 -11.94 1.51 -14.92
N ASP A 34 -10.70 1.16 -15.25
CA ASP A 34 -10.26 -0.22 -15.31
C ASP A 34 -9.67 -0.64 -13.97
N ILE A 35 -10.12 -1.77 -13.44
CA ILE A 35 -9.71 -2.29 -12.14
C ILE A 35 -8.92 -3.58 -12.37
N TYR A 36 -7.69 -3.61 -11.87
CA TYR A 36 -6.81 -4.77 -11.93
C TYR A 36 -6.55 -5.29 -10.52
N PRO A 37 -7.02 -6.50 -10.16
CA PRO A 37 -6.71 -7.08 -8.86
C PRO A 37 -5.24 -7.44 -8.76
N LEU A 38 -4.61 -7.12 -7.64
CA LEU A 38 -3.21 -7.40 -7.37
C LEU A 38 -3.09 -8.46 -6.28
N GLU A 39 -2.79 -9.69 -6.70
CA GLU A 39 -2.60 -10.81 -5.79
C GLU A 39 -1.17 -10.87 -5.25
N SER A 40 -1.02 -11.41 -4.04
CA SER A 40 0.30 -11.59 -3.43
C SER A 40 1.15 -12.59 -4.23
N GLY A 41 2.38 -12.21 -4.56
CA GLY A 41 3.31 -13.02 -5.33
C GLY A 41 3.11 -12.98 -6.84
N HIS A 42 2.08 -12.31 -7.33
CA HIS A 42 1.83 -12.14 -8.76
C HIS A 42 2.13 -10.71 -9.22
N LYS A 43 2.61 -10.60 -10.46
CA LYS A 43 2.80 -9.32 -11.12
C LYS A 43 1.58 -9.02 -11.97
N VAL A 44 1.12 -7.77 -11.96
CA VAL A 44 0.09 -7.30 -12.88
C VAL A 44 0.76 -6.54 -14.00
N LEU A 45 0.48 -6.96 -15.24
CA LEU A 45 0.92 -6.28 -16.45
C LEU A 45 -0.26 -5.48 -17.01
N ILE A 46 -0.06 -4.18 -17.18
CA ILE A 46 -1.06 -3.28 -17.74
C ILE A 46 -0.50 -2.69 -19.02
N ASP A 47 -1.22 -2.87 -20.12
CA ASP A 47 -0.89 -2.28 -21.40
C ASP A 47 -1.54 -0.91 -21.52
N ILE A 48 -0.75 0.10 -21.80
CA ILE A 48 -1.19 1.49 -21.91
C ILE A 48 -0.95 2.01 -23.31
N ASP A 49 -2.00 2.56 -23.90
CA ASP A 49 -2.02 3.06 -25.28
C ASP A 49 -2.10 4.58 -25.38
N HIS A 50 -2.09 5.29 -24.26
CA HIS A 50 -2.22 6.75 -24.22
C HIS A 50 -1.22 7.36 -23.24
N ASN A 51 -0.97 8.65 -23.37
CA ASN A 51 -0.11 9.40 -22.47
C ASN A 51 -0.84 9.80 -21.19
N ASN A 52 -0.05 9.96 -20.12
CA ASN A 52 -0.51 10.46 -18.82
C ASN A 52 -1.65 9.64 -18.19
N PRO A 53 -1.59 8.31 -18.18
CA PRO A 53 -2.55 7.53 -17.43
C PRO A 53 -2.37 7.79 -15.93
N VAL A 54 -3.48 7.81 -15.21
CA VAL A 54 -3.50 7.98 -13.76
C VAL A 54 -3.69 6.62 -13.09
N LEU A 55 -2.74 6.24 -12.26
CA LEU A 55 -2.79 5.02 -11.48
C LEU A 55 -3.13 5.32 -10.02
N VAL A 56 -4.08 4.59 -9.49
CA VAL A 56 -4.50 4.66 -8.08
C VAL A 56 -4.55 3.24 -7.53
N VAL A 57 -4.04 3.05 -6.33
CA VAL A 57 -4.10 1.77 -5.62
C VAL A 57 -5.11 1.87 -4.48
N THR A 58 -5.95 0.87 -4.34
CA THR A 58 -6.96 0.80 -3.29
C THR A 58 -7.09 -0.59 -2.72
N ASP A 59 -7.47 -0.68 -1.45
CA ASP A 59 -7.90 -1.91 -0.80
C ASP A 59 -9.43 -1.95 -0.54
N GLY A 60 -10.15 -1.00 -1.12
CA GLY A 60 -11.57 -0.76 -0.89
C GLY A 60 -11.86 0.29 0.18
N TYR A 61 -10.95 0.52 1.11
CA TYR A 61 -11.06 1.54 2.15
C TYR A 61 -10.01 2.65 2.02
N HIS A 62 -8.75 2.27 1.81
CA HIS A 62 -7.66 3.20 1.57
C HIS A 62 -7.50 3.47 0.08
N ILE A 63 -7.17 4.69 -0.26
CA ILE A 63 -6.91 5.11 -1.63
C ILE A 63 -5.56 5.82 -1.64
N SER A 64 -4.64 5.36 -2.50
CA SER A 64 -3.34 6.02 -2.66
C SER A 64 -3.49 7.38 -3.35
N LYS A 65 -2.46 8.19 -3.23
CA LYS A 65 -2.36 9.40 -4.06
C LYS A 65 -2.32 8.99 -5.54
N PRO A 66 -3.03 9.72 -6.43
CA PRO A 66 -2.98 9.43 -7.84
C PRO A 66 -1.56 9.64 -8.38
N LEU A 67 -1.08 8.68 -9.15
CA LEU A 67 0.21 8.74 -9.84
C LEU A 67 -0.05 8.92 -11.33
N GLU A 68 0.37 10.04 -11.87
CA GLU A 68 0.34 10.31 -13.30
C GLU A 68 1.64 9.81 -13.93
N LEU A 69 1.52 8.95 -14.94
CA LEU A 69 2.66 8.43 -15.68
C LEU A 69 2.97 9.33 -16.87
N VAL A 70 4.19 9.85 -16.90
CA VAL A 70 4.70 10.57 -18.05
C VAL A 70 5.60 9.62 -18.85
N TYR A 71 5.33 9.50 -20.15
CA TYR A 71 6.12 8.65 -21.04
C TYR A 71 7.52 9.24 -21.27
N HIS A 72 8.56 8.46 -20.92
CA HIS A 72 9.97 8.84 -21.07
C HIS A 72 10.76 7.81 -21.87
N HIS A 73 10.32 7.47 -23.06
CA HIS A 73 11.03 6.56 -23.98
C HIS A 73 11.32 5.14 -23.46
N LEU A 74 10.79 4.76 -22.30
CA LEU A 74 10.88 3.40 -21.78
C LEU A 74 9.69 2.57 -22.26
N ASN A 75 9.95 1.34 -22.68
CA ASN A 75 8.89 0.43 -23.12
C ASN A 75 8.17 -0.22 -21.94
N THR A 76 8.81 -0.29 -20.79
CA THR A 76 8.28 -0.94 -19.58
C THR A 76 8.61 -0.12 -18.34
N TYR A 77 7.60 0.10 -17.51
CA TYR A 77 7.73 0.78 -16.22
C TYR A 77 7.44 -0.22 -15.11
N TYR A 78 8.26 -0.18 -14.08
CA TYR A 78 8.11 -1.04 -12.91
C TYR A 78 7.69 -0.22 -11.70
N PHE A 79 6.61 -0.62 -11.05
CA PHE A 79 6.12 0.00 -9.83
C PHE A 79 5.92 -1.04 -8.75
N ARG A 80 6.06 -0.59 -7.51
CA ARG A 80 5.84 -1.41 -6.32
C ARG A 80 4.80 -0.74 -5.44
N VAL A 81 3.81 -1.51 -5.01
CA VAL A 81 2.85 -1.10 -3.99
C VAL A 81 3.45 -1.35 -2.63
N GLU A 82 3.50 -0.31 -1.82
CA GLU A 82 4.01 -0.33 -0.45
C GLU A 82 2.96 0.18 0.53
N CYS A 83 2.95 -0.40 1.72
CA CYS A 83 2.19 0.12 2.86
C CYS A 83 3.06 1.13 3.61
N GLY A 84 2.45 2.22 4.07
CA GLY A 84 3.13 3.23 4.88
C GLY A 84 3.54 2.75 6.27
N MET A 85 3.02 1.60 6.70
CA MET A 85 3.40 0.93 7.93
C MET A 85 4.29 -0.27 7.61
N ASP A 86 5.53 -0.22 8.09
CA ASP A 86 6.45 -1.34 7.94
C ASP A 86 6.13 -2.48 8.91
N ASP A 87 6.43 -3.72 8.50
CA ASP A 87 6.21 -4.90 9.34
C ASP A 87 6.98 -4.83 10.68
N GLY A 88 8.18 -4.25 10.65
CA GLY A 88 8.96 -4.02 11.85
C GLY A 88 8.27 -3.10 12.85
N GLN A 89 7.65 -2.03 12.38
CA GLN A 89 6.87 -1.11 13.21
C GLN A 89 5.62 -1.78 13.80
N LEU A 90 4.93 -2.57 12.99
CA LEU A 90 3.75 -3.30 13.43
C LEU A 90 4.09 -4.32 14.51
N ILE A 91 5.08 -5.16 14.27
CA ILE A 91 5.50 -6.22 15.18
C ILE A 91 6.06 -5.64 16.47
N SER A 92 6.94 -4.63 16.40
CA SER A 92 7.51 -3.98 17.57
C SER A 92 6.45 -3.27 18.41
N GLY A 93 5.53 -2.56 17.78
CA GLY A 93 4.42 -1.89 18.47
C GLY A 93 3.52 -2.86 19.22
N LEU A 94 3.15 -3.97 18.59
CA LEU A 94 2.35 -5.02 19.21
C LEU A 94 3.11 -5.73 20.34
N SER A 95 4.41 -6.00 20.16
CA SER A 95 5.24 -6.65 21.17
C SER A 95 5.42 -5.77 22.42
N ILE A 96 5.68 -4.48 22.24
CA ILE A 96 5.77 -3.51 23.34
C ILE A 96 4.44 -3.40 24.07
N SER A 97 3.34 -3.32 23.32
CA SER A 97 2.00 -3.27 23.90
C SER A 97 1.71 -4.49 24.76
N LEU A 98 2.02 -5.68 24.26
CA LEU A 98 1.84 -6.94 24.99
C LEU A 98 2.70 -6.99 26.27
N LEU A 99 3.96 -6.55 26.15
CA LEU A 99 4.90 -6.53 27.28
C LEU A 99 4.40 -5.61 28.41
N PHE A 100 3.97 -4.40 28.09
CA PHE A 100 3.38 -3.49 29.08
C PHE A 100 2.10 -4.04 29.69
N PHE A 101 1.26 -4.67 28.88
CA PHE A 101 0.02 -5.29 29.38
C PHE A 101 0.30 -6.40 30.39
N LEU A 102 1.21 -7.33 30.06
CA LEU A 102 1.61 -8.42 30.94
C LEU A 102 2.26 -7.90 32.23
N THR A 103 3.12 -6.89 32.14
CA THR A 103 3.74 -6.25 33.30
C THR A 103 2.67 -5.65 34.21
N GLY A 104 1.66 -5.02 33.67
CA GLY A 104 0.54 -4.48 34.42
C GLY A 104 -0.26 -5.54 35.16
N LEU A 105 -0.48 -6.69 34.53
CA LEU A 105 -1.15 -7.83 35.19
C LEU A 105 -0.33 -8.38 36.37
N LEU A 106 0.99 -8.49 36.22
CA LEU A 106 1.88 -9.02 37.24
C LEU A 106 2.07 -8.04 38.41
N THR A 107 2.14 -6.76 38.17
CA THR A 107 2.39 -5.73 39.18
C THR A 107 1.11 -5.13 39.77
N HIS A 108 -0.06 -5.44 39.18
CA HIS A 108 -1.36 -4.85 39.53
C HIS A 108 -1.40 -3.30 39.39
N TRP A 109 -0.48 -2.72 38.64
CA TRP A 109 -0.43 -1.27 38.39
C TRP A 109 -1.20 -0.93 37.12
N VAL A 110 -2.26 -0.16 37.29
CA VAL A 110 -3.17 0.26 36.16
C VAL A 110 -2.46 1.11 35.10
N ILE A 111 -1.35 1.74 35.47
CA ILE A 111 -0.57 2.60 34.56
C ILE A 111 0.00 1.82 33.37
N PHE A 112 0.46 0.58 33.57
CA PHE A 112 1.07 -0.23 32.52
C PHE A 112 0.06 -0.67 31.43
N PRO A 113 -1.14 -1.17 31.77
CA PRO A 113 -2.17 -1.44 30.79
C PRO A 113 -2.60 -0.18 29.99
N LEU A 114 -2.64 0.99 30.63
CA LEU A 114 -2.91 2.25 29.95
C LEU A 114 -1.82 2.59 28.93
N LEU A 115 -0.54 2.44 29.30
CA LEU A 115 0.58 2.64 28.39
C LEU A 115 0.59 1.63 27.24
N SER A 116 0.10 0.42 27.45
CA SER A 116 0.00 -0.61 26.39
C SER A 116 -0.93 -0.22 25.26
N MET A 117 -1.88 0.66 25.53
CA MET A 117 -2.82 1.15 24.50
C MET A 117 -2.18 2.17 23.54
N GLY A 118 -1.07 2.82 23.93
CA GLY A 118 -0.40 3.83 23.11
C GLY A 118 -0.02 3.35 21.70
N PRO A 119 0.73 2.26 21.56
CA PRO A 119 1.09 1.72 20.25
C PRO A 119 -0.13 1.30 19.43
N ILE A 120 -1.17 0.76 20.08
CA ILE A 120 -2.43 0.36 19.42
C ILE A 120 -3.13 1.58 18.85
N PHE A 121 -3.26 2.67 19.60
CA PHE A 121 -3.83 3.92 19.13
C PHE A 121 -3.02 4.53 17.99
N TYR A 122 -1.70 4.43 18.02
CA TYR A 122 -0.85 4.89 16.94
C TYR A 122 -1.10 4.12 15.63
N ILE A 123 -1.22 2.80 15.71
CA ILE A 123 -1.55 1.95 14.56
C ILE A 123 -2.94 2.32 13.99
N LEU A 124 -3.93 2.48 14.87
CA LEU A 124 -5.28 2.89 14.47
C LEU A 124 -5.30 4.30 13.86
N PHE A 125 -4.50 5.21 14.39
CA PHE A 125 -4.35 6.56 13.83
C PHE A 125 -3.82 6.52 12.39
N LEU A 126 -2.77 5.75 12.12
CA LEU A 126 -2.24 5.58 10.77
C LEU A 126 -3.28 4.96 9.83
N TYR A 127 -3.99 3.96 10.32
CA TYR A 127 -4.99 3.23 9.53
C TYR A 127 -6.19 4.09 9.17
N TYR A 128 -6.76 4.83 10.13
CA TYR A 128 -8.02 5.58 9.92
C TYR A 128 -7.82 7.01 9.46
N ILE A 129 -6.82 7.71 9.96
CA ILE A 129 -6.63 9.14 9.71
C ILE A 129 -5.73 9.37 8.49
N ARG A 130 -4.64 8.64 8.37
CA ARG A 130 -3.72 8.75 7.24
C ARG A 130 -4.06 7.82 6.07
N ARG A 131 -5.29 7.82 5.64
CA ARG A 131 -5.79 6.95 4.57
C ARG A 131 -5.00 7.06 3.26
N LYS A 132 -4.64 8.28 2.85
CA LYS A 132 -3.95 8.55 1.59
C LYS A 132 -2.46 8.19 1.61
N ASP A 133 -1.89 8.13 2.79
CA ASP A 133 -0.47 7.78 2.98
C ASP A 133 -0.28 6.32 3.37
N PHE A 134 -1.38 5.60 3.64
CA PHE A 134 -1.34 4.19 4.04
C PHE A 134 -0.89 3.28 2.89
N LEU A 135 -1.38 3.53 1.68
CA LEU A 135 -0.95 2.86 0.47
C LEU A 135 -0.17 3.84 -0.41
N SER A 136 0.95 3.40 -0.94
CA SER A 136 1.76 4.18 -1.87
C SER A 136 2.25 3.34 -3.04
N LEU A 137 2.33 3.97 -4.20
CA LEU A 137 2.88 3.39 -5.42
C LEU A 137 4.23 4.06 -5.68
N ARG A 138 5.30 3.28 -5.69
CA ARG A 138 6.65 3.77 -5.92
C ARG A 138 7.26 3.12 -7.16
N ALA A 139 8.00 3.91 -7.93
CA ALA A 139 8.83 3.41 -9.00
C ALA A 139 9.99 2.56 -8.42
N THR A 140 10.26 1.44 -9.07
CA THR A 140 11.37 0.54 -8.71
C THR A 140 12.58 0.81 -9.56
#